data_bada7bd1a88216c25c1fb00ae49795a7
#
_entry.id   bada7bd1a88216c25c1fb00ae49795a7
#
_cell.length_a   1.000
_cell.length_b   1.000
_cell.length_c   1.000
_cell.angle_alpha   90.00
_cell.angle_beta   90.00
_cell.angle_gamma   90.00
#
_symmetry.space_group_name_H-M   'P 1'
#
loop_
_entity.id
_entity.type
_entity.pdbx_description
1 polymer ?
#
loop_
_entity_poly.entity_id
_entity_poly.type
_entity_poly.pdbx_seq_one_letter_code
_entity_poly.pdbx_strand_id
1 'polypeptide(L)'
;MWISLKPILKYRGGKQREIPDFIDRVPRKYHRYFEPFLGGGAVYFYLEPEQAVVGDVNRKLITFYQQLRDQYPLMRRQLDELQRQYEENQTEYEALKAQYPDEHCENRNEALYYRIRAQYNHPTRELLEGVTYFFINKTAYSGMIRYNSSGEYNVPFGRYRHLNANAVTRAHSELLR
;
A
#
# COMPACT_ATOMS: atom_id res chain seq x y z
N MET A 1 3.84 -26.66 -3.24
CA MET A 1 4.58 -25.49 -2.72
C MET A 1 3.52 -24.44 -2.35
N TRP A 2 3.27 -24.22 -1.07
CA TRP A 2 2.31 -23.20 -0.62
C TRP A 2 2.94 -21.84 -0.92
N ILE A 3 2.31 -21.05 -1.77
CA ILE A 3 2.73 -19.69 -2.02
C ILE A 3 2.07 -18.84 -0.95
N SER A 4 2.79 -18.52 0.12
CA SER A 4 2.31 -17.61 1.17
C SER A 4 2.01 -16.21 0.60
N LEU A 5 1.04 -15.52 1.20
CA LEU A 5 0.73 -14.16 0.84
C LEU A 5 1.93 -13.24 1.09
N LYS A 6 2.09 -12.24 0.23
CA LYS A 6 3.17 -11.26 0.36
C LYS A 6 2.65 -9.98 0.99
N PRO A 7 3.47 -9.24 1.75
CA PRO A 7 3.09 -7.92 2.24
C PRO A 7 2.63 -7.01 1.11
N ILE A 8 1.51 -6.33 1.32
CA ILE A 8 0.91 -5.41 0.35
C ILE A 8 1.67 -4.07 0.33
N LEU A 9 2.06 -3.58 1.49
CA LEU A 9 2.59 -2.24 1.69
C LEU A 9 4.12 -2.22 1.77
N LYS A 10 4.72 -1.13 1.29
CA LYS A 10 6.12 -0.81 1.61
C LYS A 10 6.15 -0.32 3.06
N TYR A 11 6.90 -0.98 3.93
CA TYR A 11 7.02 -0.59 5.33
C TYR A 11 8.48 -0.66 5.79
N ARG A 12 8.97 0.43 6.39
CA ARG A 12 10.35 0.47 6.90
C ARG A 12 10.50 -0.53 8.04
N GLY A 13 11.58 -1.31 8.03
CA GLY A 13 11.79 -2.39 9.00
C GLY A 13 10.91 -3.62 8.76
N GLY A 14 10.23 -3.71 7.62
CA GLY A 14 9.45 -4.91 7.24
C GLY A 14 10.33 -6.16 7.19
N LYS A 15 9.88 -7.23 7.85
CA LYS A 15 10.65 -8.45 8.14
C LYS A 15 10.70 -9.46 6.98
N GLN A 16 10.14 -9.15 5.81
CA GLN A 16 10.02 -10.11 4.71
C GLN A 16 11.34 -10.77 4.30
N ARG A 17 12.46 -10.03 4.34
CA ARG A 17 13.79 -10.56 3.98
C ARG A 17 14.44 -11.36 5.10
N GLU A 18 14.02 -11.12 6.35
CA GLU A 18 14.54 -11.75 7.55
C GLU A 18 13.77 -13.02 7.93
N ILE A 19 12.57 -13.25 7.32
CA ILE A 19 11.75 -14.44 7.62
C ILE A 19 12.55 -15.76 7.52
N PRO A 20 13.38 -16.00 6.48
CA PRO A 20 14.16 -17.23 6.39
C PRO A 20 15.09 -17.46 7.57
N ASP A 21 15.57 -16.39 8.21
CA ASP A 21 16.57 -16.46 9.29
C ASP A 21 15.97 -16.91 10.62
N PHE A 22 14.65 -16.77 10.80
CA PHE A 22 14.01 -17.08 12.09
C PHE A 22 12.80 -18.01 12.00
N ILE A 23 12.27 -18.28 10.81
CA ILE A 23 11.01 -19.02 10.66
C ILE A 23 11.05 -20.42 11.30
N ASP A 24 12.19 -21.09 11.28
CA ASP A 24 12.38 -22.39 11.90
C ASP A 24 12.28 -22.38 13.44
N ARG A 25 12.37 -21.19 14.04
CA ARG A 25 12.21 -20.97 15.48
C ARG A 25 10.78 -20.67 15.90
N VAL A 26 9.89 -20.42 14.92
CA VAL A 26 8.47 -20.19 15.18
C VAL A 26 7.80 -21.54 15.50
N PRO A 27 7.02 -21.66 16.58
CA PRO A 27 6.28 -22.88 16.89
C PRO A 27 5.38 -23.29 15.74
N ARG A 28 5.45 -24.58 15.33
CA ARG A 28 4.59 -25.11 14.26
C ARG A 28 3.13 -25.27 14.65
N LYS A 29 2.84 -25.33 15.97
CA LYS A 29 1.49 -25.43 16.52
C LYS A 29 1.29 -24.37 17.59
N TYR A 30 0.28 -23.54 17.41
CA TYR A 30 -0.13 -22.53 18.37
C TYR A 30 -1.64 -22.32 18.24
N HIS A 31 -2.29 -21.84 19.30
CA HIS A 31 -3.73 -21.59 19.31
C HIS A 31 -4.09 -20.20 18.77
N ARG A 32 -3.24 -19.19 19.05
CA ARG A 32 -3.46 -17.81 18.64
C ARG A 32 -2.15 -17.15 18.28
N TYR A 33 -2.23 -16.26 17.29
CA TYR A 33 -1.14 -15.40 16.87
C TYR A 33 -1.38 -13.97 17.35
N PHE A 34 -0.37 -13.32 17.89
CA PHE A 34 -0.43 -11.92 18.33
C PHE A 34 0.70 -11.13 17.68
N GLU A 35 0.36 -10.07 16.95
CA GLU A 35 1.34 -9.16 16.36
C GLU A 35 0.93 -7.70 16.66
N PRO A 36 1.37 -7.12 17.80
CA PRO A 36 0.97 -5.78 18.21
C PRO A 36 1.68 -4.66 17.44
N PHE A 37 2.67 -4.99 16.61
CA PHE A 37 3.42 -4.08 15.74
C PHE A 37 3.36 -4.59 14.29
N LEU A 38 2.15 -4.67 13.74
CA LEU A 38 1.87 -5.31 12.45
C LEU A 38 2.69 -4.72 11.28
N GLY A 39 2.82 -3.39 11.21
CA GLY A 39 3.50 -2.73 10.10
C GLY A 39 3.01 -3.20 8.74
N GLY A 40 3.91 -3.66 7.89
CA GLY A 40 3.57 -4.23 6.58
C GLY A 40 2.95 -5.64 6.62
N GLY A 41 2.81 -6.26 7.80
CA GLY A 41 2.22 -7.57 7.99
C GLY A 41 3.06 -8.73 7.42
N ALA A 42 4.39 -8.57 7.33
CA ALA A 42 5.23 -9.56 6.65
C ALA A 42 5.15 -10.95 7.27
N VAL A 43 5.20 -11.04 8.61
CA VAL A 43 5.12 -12.32 9.33
C VAL A 43 3.70 -12.86 9.32
N TYR A 44 2.71 -12.00 9.57
CA TYR A 44 1.29 -12.36 9.52
C TYR A 44 0.90 -12.98 8.17
N PHE A 45 1.20 -12.31 7.05
CA PHE A 45 0.89 -12.80 5.70
C PHE A 45 1.73 -14.03 5.30
N TYR A 46 2.90 -14.22 5.90
CA TYR A 46 3.69 -15.42 5.66
C TYR A 46 3.15 -16.64 6.41
N LEU A 47 2.71 -16.46 7.67
CA LEU A 47 2.24 -17.55 8.52
C LEU A 47 0.77 -17.91 8.26
N GLU A 48 -0.04 -16.98 7.75
CA GLU A 48 -1.48 -17.14 7.50
C GLU A 48 -2.22 -17.81 8.67
N PRO A 49 -2.12 -17.25 9.91
CA PRO A 49 -2.66 -17.89 11.11
C PRO A 49 -4.19 -17.94 11.08
N GLU A 50 -4.79 -19.05 11.50
CA GLU A 50 -6.26 -19.24 11.60
C GLU A 50 -6.92 -18.29 12.61
N GLN A 51 -6.22 -17.97 13.69
CA GLN A 51 -6.68 -17.04 14.72
C GLN A 51 -5.58 -16.04 15.04
N ALA A 52 -5.85 -14.78 14.80
CA ALA A 52 -4.88 -13.71 15.02
C ALA A 52 -5.49 -12.49 15.70
N VAL A 53 -4.68 -11.82 16.50
CA VAL A 53 -4.91 -10.46 16.97
C VAL A 53 -3.74 -9.62 16.53
N VAL A 54 -4.01 -8.68 15.63
CA VAL A 54 -2.98 -7.81 15.07
C VAL A 54 -3.28 -6.34 15.36
N GLY A 55 -2.25 -5.54 15.56
CA GLY A 55 -2.41 -4.13 15.87
C GLY A 55 -1.19 -3.32 15.44
N ASP A 56 -1.36 -2.00 15.39
CA ASP A 56 -0.31 -1.03 15.15
C ASP A 56 -0.74 0.35 15.70
N VAL A 57 0.22 1.17 16.11
CA VAL A 57 -0.06 2.54 16.56
C VAL A 57 -0.47 3.46 15.41
N ASN A 58 -0.11 3.11 14.18
CA ASN A 58 -0.46 3.85 12.99
C ASN A 58 -1.93 3.63 12.60
N ARG A 59 -2.80 4.55 13.00
CA ARG A 59 -4.24 4.46 12.74
C ARG A 59 -4.57 4.36 11.24
N LYS A 60 -3.89 5.08 10.37
CA LYS A 60 -4.14 5.04 8.92
C LYS A 60 -3.79 3.68 8.33
N LEU A 61 -2.73 3.04 8.82
CA LEU A 61 -2.36 1.67 8.48
C LEU A 61 -3.47 0.68 8.91
N ILE A 62 -3.94 0.80 10.14
CA ILE A 62 -5.03 -0.07 10.64
C ILE A 62 -6.32 0.18 9.86
N THR A 63 -6.68 1.42 9.57
CA THR A 63 -7.82 1.75 8.70
C THR A 63 -7.71 1.07 7.33
N PHE A 64 -6.51 1.07 6.72
CA PHE A 64 -6.29 0.33 5.47
C PHE A 64 -6.63 -1.15 5.60
N TYR A 65 -6.11 -1.84 6.61
CA TYR A 65 -6.38 -3.27 6.81
C TYR A 65 -7.84 -3.56 7.17
N GLN A 66 -8.49 -2.71 7.98
CA GLN A 66 -9.91 -2.84 8.30
C GLN A 66 -10.78 -2.67 7.05
N GLN A 67 -10.53 -1.66 6.23
CA GLN A 67 -11.27 -1.45 4.99
C GLN A 67 -10.99 -2.53 3.95
N LEU A 68 -9.76 -3.06 3.90
CA LEU A 68 -9.42 -4.22 3.08
C LEU A 68 -10.22 -5.46 3.52
N ARG A 69 -10.37 -5.69 4.82
CA ARG A 69 -11.18 -6.78 5.36
C ARG A 69 -12.66 -6.60 5.06
N ASP A 70 -13.22 -5.42 5.39
CA ASP A 70 -14.65 -5.19 5.49
C ASP A 70 -15.28 -4.65 4.19
N GLN A 71 -14.49 -3.95 3.36
CA GLN A 71 -14.96 -3.21 2.17
C GLN A 71 -14.19 -3.58 0.89
N TYR A 72 -13.66 -4.81 0.81
CA TYR A 72 -12.83 -5.25 -0.33
C TYR A 72 -13.44 -4.96 -1.70
N PRO A 73 -14.73 -5.24 -1.98
CA PRO A 73 -15.29 -4.99 -3.31
C PRO A 73 -15.25 -3.51 -3.71
N LEU A 74 -15.51 -2.60 -2.78
CA LEU A 74 -15.41 -1.16 -3.02
C LEU A 74 -13.95 -0.73 -3.18
N MET A 75 -13.08 -1.18 -2.27
CA MET A 75 -11.64 -0.91 -2.34
C MET A 75 -11.05 -1.39 -3.67
N ARG A 76 -11.38 -2.61 -4.12
CA ARG A 76 -10.88 -3.16 -5.38
C ARG A 76 -11.29 -2.31 -6.56
N ARG A 77 -12.57 -1.93 -6.65
CA ARG A 77 -13.07 -1.07 -7.74
C ARG A 77 -12.34 0.29 -7.78
N GLN A 78 -12.14 0.92 -6.63
CA GLN A 78 -11.41 2.19 -6.57
C GLN A 78 -9.93 2.04 -6.94
N LEU A 79 -9.29 0.95 -6.53
CA LEU A 79 -7.91 0.65 -6.88
C LEU A 79 -7.76 0.32 -8.37
N ASP A 80 -8.73 -0.38 -8.99
CA ASP A 80 -8.72 -0.68 -10.42
C ASP A 80 -8.83 0.61 -11.25
N GLU A 81 -9.70 1.52 -10.85
CA GLU A 81 -9.87 2.80 -11.53
C GLU A 81 -8.59 3.66 -11.41
N LEU A 82 -7.97 3.72 -10.22
CA LEU A 82 -6.70 4.42 -10.05
C LEU A 82 -5.55 3.78 -10.82
N GLN A 83 -5.51 2.44 -10.89
CA GLN A 83 -4.52 1.71 -11.68
C GLN A 83 -4.65 2.07 -13.16
N ARG A 84 -5.87 2.01 -13.71
CA ARG A 84 -6.16 2.38 -15.11
C ARG A 84 -5.73 3.81 -15.40
N GLN A 85 -6.16 4.77 -14.59
CA GLN A 85 -5.79 6.19 -14.75
C GLN A 85 -4.28 6.39 -14.68
N TYR A 86 -3.61 5.71 -13.74
CA TYR A 86 -2.16 5.81 -13.56
C TYR A 86 -1.40 5.27 -14.79
N GLU A 87 -1.83 4.16 -15.36
CA GLU A 87 -1.24 3.54 -16.54
C GLU A 87 -1.46 4.37 -17.81
N GLU A 88 -2.66 4.92 -18.00
CA GLU A 88 -2.97 5.84 -19.11
C GLU A 88 -2.07 7.08 -19.07
N ASN A 89 -1.98 7.74 -17.92
CA ASN A 89 -1.10 8.90 -17.71
C ASN A 89 0.38 8.55 -17.95
N GLN A 90 0.80 7.36 -17.52
CA GLN A 90 2.19 6.92 -17.72
C GLN A 90 2.51 6.68 -19.20
N THR A 91 1.59 6.06 -19.94
CA THR A 91 1.71 5.80 -21.37
C THR A 91 1.82 7.12 -22.16
N GLU A 92 0.95 8.09 -21.85
CA GLU A 92 1.03 9.44 -22.44
C GLU A 92 2.37 10.11 -22.16
N TYR A 93 2.80 10.09 -20.89
CA TYR A 93 4.08 10.69 -20.50
C TYR A 93 5.28 10.07 -21.23
N GLU A 94 5.31 8.73 -21.35
CA GLU A 94 6.38 8.01 -22.05
C GLU A 94 6.40 8.32 -23.55
N ALA A 95 5.22 8.45 -24.18
CA ALA A 95 5.09 8.84 -25.56
C ALA A 95 5.62 10.27 -25.81
N LEU A 96 5.24 11.22 -24.94
CA LEU A 96 5.74 12.59 -25.01
C LEU A 96 7.27 12.66 -24.83
N LYS A 97 7.81 11.91 -23.87
CA LYS A 97 9.25 11.84 -23.64
C LYS A 97 10.02 11.20 -24.80
N ALA A 98 9.44 10.23 -25.47
CA ALA A 98 10.03 9.65 -26.68
C ALA A 98 10.04 10.62 -27.87
N GLN A 99 9.00 11.44 -27.99
CA GLN A 99 8.88 12.43 -29.06
C GLN A 99 9.74 13.68 -28.80
N TYR A 100 9.87 14.10 -27.53
CA TYR A 100 10.56 15.31 -27.09
C TYR A 100 11.56 15.01 -25.98
N PRO A 101 12.67 14.30 -26.27
CA PRO A 101 13.58 13.77 -25.23
C PRO A 101 14.26 14.87 -24.41
N ASP A 102 14.55 16.03 -25.04
CA ASP A 102 15.27 17.14 -24.40
C ASP A 102 14.33 18.19 -23.78
N GLU A 103 13.00 18.03 -23.95
CA GLU A 103 12.01 18.96 -23.42
C GLU A 103 11.46 18.50 -22.07
N HIS A 104 10.97 19.48 -21.30
CA HIS A 104 10.19 19.17 -20.10
C HIS A 104 8.79 18.69 -20.50
N CYS A 105 8.48 17.42 -20.22
CA CYS A 105 7.15 16.85 -20.43
C CYS A 105 6.40 16.79 -19.10
N GLU A 106 5.13 17.19 -19.14
CA GLU A 106 4.24 17.07 -17.97
C GLU A 106 3.91 15.61 -17.69
N ASN A 107 4.02 15.22 -16.44
CA ASN A 107 3.58 13.90 -15.96
C ASN A 107 2.27 14.04 -15.17
N ARG A 108 1.14 13.70 -15.79
CA ARG A 108 -0.19 13.78 -15.16
C ARG A 108 -0.32 12.93 -13.89
N ASN A 109 0.51 11.91 -13.72
CA ASN A 109 0.58 11.16 -12.46
C ASN A 109 1.10 12.01 -11.30
N GLU A 110 1.87 13.06 -11.56
CA GLU A 110 2.28 14.00 -10.51
C GLU A 110 1.07 14.80 -10.01
N ALA A 111 0.21 15.33 -10.90
CA ALA A 111 -1.03 16.01 -10.52
C ALA A 111 -2.00 15.08 -9.78
N LEU A 112 -2.16 13.85 -10.28
CA LEU A 112 -2.95 12.80 -9.61
C LEU A 112 -2.43 12.52 -8.19
N TYR A 113 -1.11 12.39 -8.03
CA TYR A 113 -0.47 12.19 -6.73
C TYR A 113 -0.80 13.33 -5.74
N TYR A 114 -0.63 14.59 -6.15
CA TYR A 114 -0.88 15.72 -5.26
C TYR A 114 -2.36 15.87 -4.91
N ARG A 115 -3.28 15.55 -5.81
CA ARG A 115 -4.71 15.49 -5.53
C ARG A 115 -5.03 14.44 -4.46
N ILE A 116 -4.51 13.22 -4.60
CA ILE A 116 -4.74 12.14 -3.62
C ILE A 116 -4.02 12.44 -2.30
N ARG A 117 -2.84 13.08 -2.33
CA ARG A 117 -2.15 13.52 -1.11
C ARG A 117 -2.98 14.56 -0.33
N ALA A 118 -3.67 15.46 -1.02
CA ALA A 118 -4.59 16.38 -0.37
C ALA A 118 -5.75 15.63 0.32
N GLN A 119 -6.35 14.64 -0.34
CA GLN A 119 -7.37 13.77 0.28
C GLN A 119 -6.83 12.92 1.43
N TYR A 120 -5.58 12.49 1.37
CA TYR A 120 -4.92 11.79 2.46
C TYR A 120 -4.79 12.67 3.72
N ASN A 121 -4.48 13.95 3.54
CA ASN A 121 -4.40 14.92 4.62
C ASN A 121 -5.78 15.38 5.12
N HIS A 122 -6.72 15.57 4.19
CA HIS A 122 -8.08 16.02 4.45
C HIS A 122 -9.08 15.03 3.81
N PRO A 123 -9.41 13.93 4.52
CA PRO A 123 -10.23 12.86 3.96
C PRO A 123 -11.58 13.38 3.46
N THR A 124 -11.94 12.96 2.26
CA THR A 124 -13.24 13.18 1.64
C THR A 124 -14.00 11.84 1.54
N ARG A 125 -15.25 11.87 1.07
CA ARG A 125 -16.01 10.63 0.82
C ARG A 125 -15.78 10.06 -0.59
N GLU A 126 -14.91 10.67 -1.38
CA GLU A 126 -14.65 10.27 -2.77
C GLU A 126 -13.92 8.92 -2.83
N LEU A 127 -12.88 8.77 -2.03
CA LEU A 127 -12.10 7.54 -1.90
C LEU A 127 -12.10 7.02 -0.47
N LEU A 128 -12.01 5.71 -0.30
CA LEU A 128 -11.70 5.11 1.00
C LEU A 128 -10.34 5.61 1.50
N GLU A 129 -10.22 5.87 2.79
CA GLU A 129 -8.94 6.26 3.40
C GLU A 129 -7.85 5.21 3.19
N GLY A 130 -8.21 3.92 3.20
CA GLY A 130 -7.29 2.83 2.89
C GLY A 130 -6.79 2.87 1.45
N VAL A 131 -7.61 3.33 0.49
CA VAL A 131 -7.20 3.51 -0.90
C VAL A 131 -6.22 4.67 -1.03
N THR A 132 -6.49 5.81 -0.40
CA THR A 132 -5.55 6.95 -0.40
C THR A 132 -4.24 6.58 0.31
N TYR A 133 -4.30 5.83 1.42
CA TYR A 133 -3.11 5.32 2.12
C TYR A 133 -2.27 4.41 1.21
N PHE A 134 -2.90 3.44 0.55
CA PHE A 134 -2.22 2.54 -0.38
C PHE A 134 -1.56 3.32 -1.53
N PHE A 135 -2.31 4.23 -2.17
CA PHE A 135 -1.80 5.02 -3.29
C PHE A 135 -0.55 5.82 -2.88
N ILE A 136 -0.63 6.55 -1.77
CA ILE A 136 0.51 7.32 -1.23
C ILE A 136 1.69 6.39 -0.90
N ASN A 137 1.45 5.25 -0.25
CA ASN A 137 2.50 4.29 0.07
C ASN A 137 3.24 3.77 -1.17
N LYS A 138 2.52 3.58 -2.28
CA LYS A 138 3.12 3.05 -3.54
C LYS A 138 3.81 4.11 -4.36
N THR A 139 3.34 5.36 -4.34
CA THR A 139 3.73 6.40 -5.30
C THR A 139 4.56 7.54 -4.71
N ALA A 140 4.62 7.67 -3.38
CA ALA A 140 5.46 8.66 -2.72
C ALA A 140 6.95 8.33 -2.83
N TYR A 141 7.78 9.36 -2.88
CA TYR A 141 9.24 9.23 -2.97
C TYR A 141 9.80 8.32 -1.88
N SER A 142 10.51 7.27 -2.29
CA SER A 142 11.15 6.26 -1.43
C SER A 142 10.20 5.57 -0.42
N GLY A 143 8.87 5.65 -0.61
CA GLY A 143 7.90 5.12 0.36
C GLY A 143 8.03 5.74 1.76
N MET A 144 8.56 6.96 1.84
CA MET A 144 8.79 7.66 3.10
C MET A 144 7.47 8.03 3.79
N ILE A 145 7.50 8.02 5.12
CA ILE A 145 6.46 8.61 5.97
C ILE A 145 7.08 9.84 6.64
N ARG A 146 6.58 11.02 6.27
CA ARG A 146 7.03 12.31 6.82
C ARG A 146 5.86 13.28 6.88
N TYR A 147 5.77 13.98 8.00
CA TYR A 147 4.77 15.03 8.23
C TYR A 147 5.47 16.35 8.48
N ASN A 148 4.83 17.45 8.10
CA ASN A 148 5.29 18.81 8.43
C ASN A 148 4.91 19.18 9.88
N SER A 149 5.27 20.40 10.29
CA SER A 149 4.96 20.91 11.64
C SER A 149 3.45 21.05 11.91
N SER A 150 2.63 21.12 10.87
CA SER A 150 1.16 21.15 10.97
C SER A 150 0.54 19.74 11.02
N GLY A 151 1.35 18.67 11.03
CA GLY A 151 0.88 17.28 11.04
C GLY A 151 0.38 16.77 9.69
N GLU A 152 0.65 17.47 8.60
CA GLU A 152 0.27 17.05 7.26
C GLU A 152 1.38 16.26 6.59
N TYR A 153 1.00 15.20 5.88
CA TYR A 153 1.91 14.42 5.06
C TYR A 153 2.44 15.26 3.90
N ASN A 154 3.75 15.36 3.76
CA ASN A 154 4.40 16.29 2.84
C ASN A 154 5.49 15.67 1.93
N VAL A 155 5.51 14.36 1.78
CA VAL A 155 6.46 13.69 0.87
C VAL A 155 6.10 14.00 -0.58
N PRO A 156 7.08 14.24 -1.47
CA PRO A 156 6.83 14.48 -2.90
C PRO A 156 6.50 13.18 -3.65
N PHE A 157 6.03 13.34 -4.89
CA PHE A 157 5.82 12.25 -5.84
C PHE A 157 7.12 11.50 -6.14
N GLY A 158 7.08 10.17 -6.13
CA GLY A 158 8.25 9.30 -6.31
C GLY A 158 8.54 8.94 -7.77
N ARG A 159 7.68 9.35 -8.72
CA ARG A 159 7.82 9.10 -10.16
C ARG A 159 7.97 7.62 -10.53
N TYR A 160 7.30 6.74 -9.77
CA TYR A 160 7.28 5.32 -10.10
C TYR A 160 6.47 5.05 -11.35
N ARG A 161 6.95 4.11 -12.17
CA ARG A 161 6.30 3.71 -13.43
C ARG A 161 4.97 3.00 -13.19
N HIS A 162 4.83 2.23 -12.10
CA HIS A 162 3.69 1.38 -11.82
C HIS A 162 3.12 1.64 -10.43
N LEU A 163 1.78 1.68 -10.34
CA LEU A 163 1.07 1.75 -9.06
C LEU A 163 1.04 0.39 -8.34
N ASN A 164 0.98 -0.72 -9.10
CA ASN A 164 0.91 -2.09 -8.59
C ASN A 164 -0.31 -2.36 -7.67
N ALA A 165 -1.48 -1.84 -8.03
CA ALA A 165 -2.72 -2.07 -7.28
C ALA A 165 -3.13 -3.55 -7.23
N ASN A 166 -2.68 -4.36 -8.18
CA ASN A 166 -2.90 -5.81 -8.22
C ASN A 166 -2.29 -6.58 -7.03
N ALA A 167 -1.38 -5.94 -6.26
CA ALA A 167 -0.87 -6.52 -5.01
C ALA A 167 -1.96 -6.71 -3.94
N VAL A 168 -3.07 -5.95 -4.02
CA VAL A 168 -4.22 -6.06 -3.10
C VAL A 168 -5.17 -7.13 -3.63
N THR A 169 -5.20 -8.31 -3.03
CA THR A 169 -6.00 -9.44 -3.53
C THR A 169 -7.12 -9.82 -2.56
N ARG A 170 -8.08 -10.60 -3.06
CA ARG A 170 -9.16 -11.18 -2.25
C ARG A 170 -8.61 -12.06 -1.12
N ALA A 171 -7.56 -12.84 -1.37
CA ALA A 171 -6.94 -13.68 -0.35
C ALA A 171 -6.45 -12.87 0.86
N HIS A 172 -5.90 -11.67 0.66
CA HIS A 172 -5.53 -10.78 1.77
C HIS A 172 -6.76 -10.35 2.59
N SER A 173 -7.89 -10.03 1.91
CA SER A 173 -9.13 -9.66 2.59
C SER A 173 -9.71 -10.83 3.39
N GLU A 174 -9.66 -12.05 2.84
CA GLU A 174 -10.17 -13.25 3.48
C GLU A 174 -9.34 -13.65 4.71
N LEU A 175 -8.02 -13.56 4.63
CA LEU A 175 -7.15 -13.83 5.77
C LEU A 175 -7.36 -12.84 6.95
N LEU A 176 -7.74 -11.60 6.67
CA LEU A 176 -7.99 -10.57 7.69
C LEU A 176 -9.35 -10.72 8.40
N ARG A 177 -10.22 -11.64 7.98
CA ARG A 177 -11.55 -11.91 8.60
C ARG A 177 -11.45 -12.82 9.80
#